data_e1b07a63b13d7ad99628818537bc425a
#
_entry.id   e1b07a63b13d7ad99628818537bc425a
#
_cell.length_a   1.000
_cell.length_b   1.000
_cell.length_c   1.000
_cell.angle_alpha   90.00
_cell.angle_beta   90.00
_cell.angle_gamma   90.00
#
_symmetry.space_group_name_H-M   'P 1'
#
loop_
_entity.id
_entity.type
_entity.pdbx_description
1 polymer ?
#
loop_
_entity_poly.entity_id
_entity_poly.type
_entity_poly.pdbx_seq_one_letter_code
_entity_poly.pdbx_strand_id
1 'polypeptide(L)'
;MGDADAMVCGVYTKYTDAIKPALEIVGTREGIDHIAALNIVNTAKGTFFLADTLVNNHPSVETLEEIVKLTNDSVKIFNVDPVIAMLSYSNFGADNTGSPVTVHKAVENLHKNHPEILVDGEMQVNFALDKDLRSATYPFSKLEGKDVNTLIFPNLSSANITYKTLLS
;
A
#
# COMPACT_ATOMS: atom_id res chain seq x y z
N MET A 1 -18.37 -17.13 -17.71
CA MET A 1 -19.27 -16.09 -17.23
C MET A 1 -18.80 -14.81 -17.93
N GLY A 2 -19.51 -13.78 -18.02
CA GLY A 2 -19.22 -12.57 -18.80
C GLY A 2 -20.41 -11.61 -18.74
N ASP A 3 -21.28 -11.87 -17.73
CA ASP A 3 -22.53 -11.16 -17.57
C ASP A 3 -22.38 -9.87 -16.75
N ALA A 4 -21.18 -9.65 -16.10
CA ALA A 4 -20.85 -8.48 -15.35
C ALA A 4 -19.34 -8.22 -15.32
N ASP A 5 -18.96 -6.95 -15.35
CA ASP A 5 -17.55 -6.49 -15.33
C ASP A 5 -17.07 -6.10 -13.92
N ALA A 6 -18.01 -5.82 -13.00
CA ALA A 6 -17.72 -5.42 -11.64
C ALA A 6 -18.82 -5.83 -10.68
N MET A 7 -18.47 -5.97 -9.40
CA MET A 7 -19.39 -6.24 -8.30
C MET A 7 -19.32 -5.08 -7.30
N VAL A 8 -20.48 -4.49 -6.99
CA VAL A 8 -20.63 -3.49 -5.91
C VAL A 8 -21.41 -4.12 -4.77
N CYS A 9 -20.86 -4.13 -3.57
CA CYS A 9 -21.50 -4.70 -2.38
C CYS A 9 -21.14 -3.88 -1.12
N GLY A 10 -21.91 -4.08 -0.04
CA GLY A 10 -21.72 -3.42 1.24
C GLY A 10 -23.00 -2.69 1.68
N VAL A 11 -22.88 -1.63 2.45
CA VAL A 11 -23.90 -0.77 3.05
C VAL A 11 -24.47 -1.34 4.35
N TYR A 12 -24.97 -2.59 4.38
CA TYR A 12 -25.63 -3.18 5.58
C TYR A 12 -24.97 -4.43 6.11
N THR A 13 -23.91 -4.92 5.47
CA THR A 13 -23.19 -6.15 5.84
C THR A 13 -21.81 -5.84 6.41
N LYS A 14 -21.29 -6.72 7.28
CA LYS A 14 -19.91 -6.65 7.70
C LYS A 14 -19.01 -6.87 6.47
N TYR A 15 -17.85 -6.21 6.45
CA TYR A 15 -16.89 -6.32 5.35
C TYR A 15 -16.54 -7.79 5.02
N THR A 16 -16.29 -8.61 6.04
CA THR A 16 -15.99 -10.02 5.89
C THR A 16 -17.10 -10.81 5.19
N ASP A 17 -18.36 -10.47 5.45
CA ASP A 17 -19.50 -11.13 4.84
C ASP A 17 -19.72 -10.67 3.39
N ALA A 18 -19.33 -9.43 3.09
CA ALA A 18 -19.41 -8.86 1.75
C ALA A 18 -18.33 -9.42 0.81
N ILE A 19 -17.11 -9.63 1.30
CA ILE A 19 -15.98 -10.09 0.48
C ILE A 19 -15.99 -11.61 0.23
N LYS A 20 -16.58 -12.39 1.16
CA LYS A 20 -16.59 -13.84 1.06
C LYS A 20 -17.18 -14.37 -0.24
N PRO A 21 -18.37 -13.94 -0.72
CA PRO A 21 -18.89 -14.37 -2.01
C PRO A 21 -17.98 -14.00 -3.19
N ALA A 22 -17.31 -12.84 -3.14
CA ALA A 22 -16.38 -12.44 -4.18
C ALA A 22 -15.18 -13.41 -4.26
N LEU A 23 -14.62 -13.79 -3.11
CA LEU A 23 -13.52 -14.75 -3.05
C LEU A 23 -13.94 -16.16 -3.47
N GLU A 24 -15.14 -16.59 -3.11
CA GLU A 24 -15.64 -17.92 -3.45
C GLU A 24 -15.99 -18.07 -4.96
N ILE A 25 -16.46 -16.99 -5.59
CA ILE A 25 -16.96 -17.03 -6.97
C ILE A 25 -15.92 -16.52 -7.97
N VAL A 26 -15.27 -15.40 -7.67
CA VAL A 26 -14.27 -14.76 -8.54
C VAL A 26 -12.87 -15.28 -8.25
N GLY A 27 -12.52 -15.47 -6.97
CA GLY A 27 -11.20 -15.89 -6.53
C GLY A 27 -10.14 -14.78 -6.66
N THR A 28 -8.88 -15.19 -6.55
CA THR A 28 -7.70 -14.35 -6.80
C THR A 28 -7.24 -14.49 -8.25
N ARG A 29 -6.41 -13.55 -8.73
CA ARG A 29 -5.73 -13.70 -10.02
C ARG A 29 -4.74 -14.86 -9.97
N GLU A 30 -4.45 -15.47 -11.11
CA GLU A 30 -3.42 -16.51 -11.21
C GLU A 30 -2.07 -15.97 -10.74
N GLY A 31 -1.41 -16.71 -9.85
CA GLY A 31 -0.12 -16.32 -9.25
C GLY A 31 -0.22 -15.29 -8.14
N ILE A 32 -1.42 -14.99 -7.63
CA ILE A 32 -1.65 -14.09 -6.49
C ILE A 32 -2.32 -14.88 -5.36
N ASP A 33 -1.66 -14.95 -4.23
CA ASP A 33 -2.15 -15.71 -3.07
C ASP A 33 -2.96 -14.84 -2.08
N HIS A 34 -2.74 -13.53 -2.11
CA HIS A 34 -3.38 -12.61 -1.16
C HIS A 34 -4.22 -11.56 -1.89
N ILE A 35 -5.27 -11.09 -1.22
CA ILE A 35 -6.03 -9.91 -1.64
C ILE A 35 -5.60 -8.70 -0.83
N ALA A 36 -5.77 -7.52 -1.39
CA ALA A 36 -5.52 -6.26 -0.70
C ALA A 36 -6.65 -5.26 -0.98
N ALA A 37 -6.89 -4.38 -0.03
CA ALA A 37 -7.85 -3.29 -0.20
C ALA A 37 -7.13 -1.99 -0.51
N LEU A 38 -7.61 -1.30 -1.54
CA LEU A 38 -7.12 0.02 -1.93
C LEU A 38 -8.19 1.08 -1.66
N ASN A 39 -7.87 2.07 -0.84
CA ASN A 39 -8.70 3.25 -0.66
C ASN A 39 -8.10 4.43 -1.41
N ILE A 40 -8.96 5.20 -2.08
CA ILE A 40 -8.61 6.45 -2.75
C ILE A 40 -9.13 7.59 -1.90
N VAL A 41 -8.24 8.48 -1.48
CA VAL A 41 -8.57 9.63 -0.62
C VAL A 41 -8.19 10.91 -1.33
N ASN A 42 -9.18 11.76 -1.58
CA ASN A 42 -8.98 13.09 -2.13
C ASN A 42 -8.81 14.10 -1.01
N THR A 43 -7.69 14.80 -1.00
CA THR A 43 -7.37 15.83 -0.03
C THR A 43 -7.07 17.16 -0.71
N ALA A 44 -6.94 18.23 0.08
CA ALA A 44 -6.48 19.54 -0.45
C ALA A 44 -5.07 19.50 -1.06
N LYS A 45 -4.25 18.48 -0.72
CA LYS A 45 -2.89 18.28 -1.25
C LYS A 45 -2.85 17.36 -2.47
N GLY A 46 -3.97 16.76 -2.85
CA GLY A 46 -4.06 15.82 -3.97
C GLY A 46 -4.73 14.51 -3.60
N THR A 47 -4.71 13.60 -4.56
CA THR A 47 -5.26 12.24 -4.42
C THR A 47 -4.20 11.28 -3.90
N PHE A 48 -4.53 10.56 -2.83
CA PHE A 48 -3.68 9.51 -2.26
C PHE A 48 -4.34 8.14 -2.37
N PHE A 49 -3.51 7.13 -2.61
CA PHE A 49 -3.87 5.72 -2.65
C PHE A 49 -3.31 5.05 -1.40
N LEU A 50 -4.17 4.43 -0.60
CA LEU A 50 -3.83 3.83 0.69
C LEU A 50 -4.07 2.32 0.66
N ALA A 51 -3.07 1.50 0.97
CA ALA A 51 -3.18 0.04 1.02
C ALA A 51 -2.26 -0.57 2.12
N ASP A 52 -2.57 -1.70 2.75
CA ASP A 52 -3.86 -2.37 2.77
C ASP A 52 -4.67 -1.85 3.97
N THR A 53 -5.88 -1.42 3.73
CA THR A 53 -6.69 -0.73 4.74
C THR A 53 -7.76 -1.61 5.38
N LEU A 54 -7.97 -2.87 4.91
CA LEU A 54 -9.13 -3.66 5.31
C LEU A 54 -8.90 -5.17 5.50
N VAL A 55 -7.80 -5.76 4.99
CA VAL A 55 -7.67 -7.21 4.86
C VAL A 55 -6.56 -7.79 5.73
N ASN A 56 -5.31 -7.39 5.49
CA ASN A 56 -4.15 -8.06 6.05
C ASN A 56 -3.75 -7.48 7.41
N ASN A 57 -4.03 -8.21 8.49
CA ASN A 57 -3.79 -7.74 9.86
C ASN A 57 -2.29 -7.63 10.19
N HIS A 58 -1.54 -8.71 9.92
CA HIS A 58 -0.09 -8.79 10.13
C HIS A 58 0.56 -9.39 8.88
N PRO A 59 0.77 -8.59 7.82
CA PRO A 59 1.33 -9.10 6.58
C PRO A 59 2.77 -9.58 6.76
N SER A 60 3.10 -10.70 6.11
CA SER A 60 4.47 -11.16 5.95
C SER A 60 5.23 -10.30 4.92
N VAL A 61 6.52 -10.57 4.73
CA VAL A 61 7.32 -9.94 3.69
C VAL A 61 6.69 -10.16 2.31
N GLU A 62 6.35 -11.41 2.00
CA GLU A 62 5.74 -11.82 0.73
C GLU A 62 4.37 -11.17 0.52
N THR A 63 3.56 -11.10 1.58
CA THR A 63 2.25 -10.43 1.52
C THR A 63 2.41 -8.93 1.24
N LEU A 64 3.40 -8.26 1.85
CA LEU A 64 3.69 -6.85 1.57
C LEU A 64 4.15 -6.63 0.12
N GLU A 65 4.98 -7.52 -0.41
CA GLU A 65 5.40 -7.48 -1.82
C GLU A 65 4.19 -7.61 -2.76
N GLU A 66 3.27 -8.53 -2.47
CA GLU A 66 2.04 -8.69 -3.25
C GLU A 66 1.13 -7.45 -3.15
N ILE A 67 0.95 -6.90 -1.94
CA ILE A 67 0.18 -5.65 -1.75
C ILE A 67 0.76 -4.53 -2.61
N VAL A 68 2.09 -4.37 -2.65
CA VAL A 68 2.74 -3.35 -3.49
C VAL A 68 2.47 -3.59 -4.96
N LYS A 69 2.63 -4.82 -5.46
CA LYS A 69 2.37 -5.17 -6.87
C LYS A 69 0.92 -4.91 -7.26
N LEU A 70 -0.03 -5.40 -6.46
CA LEU A 70 -1.46 -5.20 -6.68
C LEU A 70 -1.83 -3.71 -6.66
N THR A 71 -1.26 -2.95 -5.73
CA THR A 71 -1.50 -1.51 -5.62
C THR A 71 -0.92 -0.77 -6.81
N ASN A 72 0.32 -1.08 -7.22
CA ASN A 72 0.96 -0.50 -8.40
C ASN A 72 0.10 -0.66 -9.66
N ASP A 73 -0.42 -1.87 -9.89
CA ASP A 73 -1.27 -2.14 -11.05
C ASP A 73 -2.62 -1.43 -10.94
N SER A 74 -3.20 -1.41 -9.74
CA SER A 74 -4.51 -0.77 -9.51
C SER A 74 -4.44 0.74 -9.68
N VAL A 75 -3.38 1.40 -9.21
CA VAL A 75 -3.20 2.86 -9.37
C VAL A 75 -3.06 3.23 -10.85
N LYS A 76 -2.37 2.42 -11.63
CA LYS A 76 -2.22 2.63 -13.09
C LYS A 76 -3.55 2.59 -13.85
N ILE A 77 -4.56 1.87 -13.35
CA ILE A 77 -5.90 1.86 -13.96
C ILE A 77 -6.52 3.27 -13.96
N PHE A 78 -6.14 4.13 -12.99
CA PHE A 78 -6.60 5.51 -12.90
C PHE A 78 -5.76 6.50 -13.73
N ASN A 79 -4.86 6.01 -14.61
CA ASN A 79 -3.90 6.80 -15.38
C ASN A 79 -2.98 7.67 -14.48
N VAL A 80 -2.59 7.13 -13.32
CA VAL A 80 -1.67 7.75 -12.37
C VAL A 80 -0.41 6.88 -12.29
N ASP A 81 0.76 7.52 -12.38
CA ASP A 81 2.03 6.83 -12.12
C ASP A 81 2.21 6.68 -10.60
N PRO A 82 2.26 5.44 -10.07
CA PRO A 82 2.42 5.23 -8.65
C PRO A 82 3.82 5.59 -8.17
N VAL A 83 3.89 6.44 -7.14
CA VAL A 83 5.10 6.76 -6.36
C VAL A 83 4.84 6.25 -4.95
N ILE A 84 5.42 5.10 -4.62
CA ILE A 84 5.00 4.27 -3.49
C ILE A 84 5.96 4.44 -2.32
N ALA A 85 5.44 4.87 -1.16
CA ALA A 85 6.17 4.83 0.11
C ALA A 85 5.65 3.69 0.99
N MET A 86 6.53 2.81 1.43
CA MET A 86 6.24 1.79 2.44
C MET A 86 6.49 2.37 3.83
N LEU A 87 5.42 2.48 4.62
CA LEU A 87 5.40 3.22 5.87
C LEU A 87 5.85 2.38 7.07
N SER A 88 6.47 3.06 8.02
CA SER A 88 6.83 2.53 9.33
C SER A 88 6.93 3.67 10.36
N TYR A 89 7.17 3.32 11.62
CA TYR A 89 7.63 4.28 12.65
C TYR A 89 9.16 4.50 12.61
N SER A 90 9.88 3.73 11.80
CA SER A 90 11.32 3.79 11.57
C SER A 90 11.64 4.28 10.16
N ASN A 91 12.89 4.60 9.89
CA ASN A 91 13.37 5.02 8.58
C ASN A 91 14.60 4.20 8.16
N PHE A 92 14.55 3.57 7.00
CA PHE A 92 15.69 2.98 6.28
C PHE A 92 16.63 2.11 7.15
N GLY A 93 16.05 1.18 7.94
CA GLY A 93 16.82 0.24 8.77
C GLY A 93 17.30 0.81 10.10
N ALA A 94 16.74 1.94 10.57
CA ALA A 94 17.11 2.51 11.86
C ALA A 94 16.66 1.65 13.06
N ASP A 95 15.62 0.82 12.90
CA ASP A 95 15.16 -0.14 13.91
C ASP A 95 15.26 -1.57 13.36
N ASN A 96 15.87 -2.45 14.15
CA ASN A 96 16.12 -3.86 13.80
C ASN A 96 15.08 -4.82 14.41
N THR A 97 13.95 -4.31 14.88
CA THR A 97 12.91 -5.10 15.56
C THR A 97 11.53 -4.88 14.96
N GLY A 98 10.66 -5.89 15.06
CA GLY A 98 9.25 -5.76 14.73
C GLY A 98 8.94 -5.48 13.26
N SER A 99 7.89 -4.69 13.03
CA SER A 99 7.38 -4.41 11.69
C SER A 99 8.34 -3.65 10.76
N PRO A 100 9.23 -2.74 11.22
CA PRO A 100 10.24 -2.12 10.35
C PRO A 100 11.08 -3.12 9.58
N VAL A 101 11.54 -4.19 10.24
CA VAL A 101 12.35 -5.25 9.61
C VAL A 101 11.60 -5.94 8.48
N THR A 102 10.31 -6.23 8.69
CA THR A 102 9.46 -6.86 7.67
C THR A 102 9.27 -5.94 6.46
N VAL A 103 8.99 -4.66 6.71
CA VAL A 103 8.82 -3.66 5.65
C VAL A 103 10.13 -3.44 4.89
N HIS A 104 11.24 -3.27 5.60
CA HIS A 104 12.57 -3.10 5.01
C HIS A 104 12.92 -4.26 4.07
N LYS A 105 12.68 -5.49 4.54
CA LYS A 105 12.96 -6.70 3.75
C LYS A 105 12.09 -6.78 2.49
N ALA A 106 10.82 -6.39 2.58
CA ALA A 106 9.94 -6.33 1.41
C ALA A 106 10.44 -5.29 0.39
N VAL A 107 10.91 -4.12 0.85
CA VAL A 107 11.51 -3.10 -0.03
C VAL A 107 12.76 -3.63 -0.72
N GLU A 108 13.69 -4.27 0.01
CA GLU A 108 14.88 -4.88 -0.59
C GLU A 108 14.53 -5.89 -1.69
N ASN A 109 13.57 -6.78 -1.42
CA ASN A 109 13.12 -7.78 -2.38
C ASN A 109 12.47 -7.14 -3.61
N LEU A 110 11.61 -6.13 -3.42
CA LEU A 110 11.01 -5.38 -4.52
C LEU A 110 12.06 -4.66 -5.36
N HIS A 111 13.06 -4.03 -4.76
CA HIS A 111 14.15 -3.39 -5.48
C HIS A 111 14.95 -4.38 -6.34
N LYS A 112 15.09 -5.62 -5.88
CA LYS A 112 15.84 -6.66 -6.58
C LYS A 112 15.01 -7.33 -7.68
N ASN A 113 13.76 -7.67 -7.39
CA ASN A 113 12.94 -8.52 -8.23
C ASN A 113 11.99 -7.74 -9.14
N HIS A 114 11.65 -6.49 -8.76
CA HIS A 114 10.70 -5.61 -9.44
C HIS A 114 11.24 -4.17 -9.55
N PRO A 115 12.40 -3.98 -10.22
CA PRO A 115 13.04 -2.65 -10.33
C PRO A 115 12.21 -1.63 -11.11
N GLU A 116 11.19 -2.07 -11.85
CA GLU A 116 10.24 -1.25 -12.58
C GLU A 116 9.21 -0.56 -11.68
N ILE A 117 9.02 -1.04 -10.44
CA ILE A 117 8.12 -0.43 -9.46
C ILE A 117 8.87 0.64 -8.69
N LEU A 118 8.35 1.88 -8.76
CA LEU A 118 8.91 3.00 -8.01
C LEU A 118 8.41 2.95 -6.57
N VAL A 119 9.16 2.25 -5.73
CA VAL A 119 8.86 2.05 -4.30
C VAL A 119 10.10 2.28 -3.46
N ASP A 120 9.93 2.79 -2.24
CA ASP A 120 11.02 2.91 -1.27
C ASP A 120 10.49 2.95 0.18
N GLY A 121 11.38 2.75 1.14
CA GLY A 121 11.11 2.69 2.60
C GLY A 121 12.06 1.69 3.29
N GLU A 122 11.78 1.28 4.50
CA GLU A 122 10.66 1.81 5.30
C GLU A 122 10.91 3.27 5.67
N MET A 123 9.84 4.07 5.78
CA MET A 123 9.95 5.44 6.20
C MET A 123 8.73 5.92 7.01
N GLN A 124 8.94 6.93 7.85
CA GLN A 124 7.86 7.60 8.56
C GLN A 124 7.03 8.46 7.60
N VAL A 125 5.76 8.66 7.93
CA VAL A 125 4.79 9.33 7.07
C VAL A 125 5.16 10.79 6.74
N ASN A 126 5.83 11.51 7.64
CA ASN A 126 6.32 12.86 7.39
C ASN A 126 7.37 12.89 6.26
N PHE A 127 8.31 11.92 6.22
CA PHE A 127 9.26 11.80 5.12
C PHE A 127 8.61 11.31 3.83
N ALA A 128 7.55 10.50 3.93
CA ALA A 128 6.78 10.10 2.74
C ALA A 128 6.10 11.31 2.08
N LEU A 129 5.47 12.20 2.88
CA LEU A 129 4.63 13.28 2.37
C LEU A 129 5.35 14.62 2.16
N ASP A 130 6.57 14.77 2.65
CA ASP A 130 7.42 15.95 2.48
C ASP A 130 8.67 15.57 1.70
N LYS A 131 8.65 15.84 0.39
CA LYS A 131 9.75 15.48 -0.51
C LYS A 131 11.02 16.26 -0.21
N ASP A 132 10.89 17.51 0.22
CA ASP A 132 12.05 18.39 0.49
C ASP A 132 12.75 17.93 1.77
N LEU A 133 11.98 17.62 2.82
CA LEU A 133 12.50 17.03 4.05
C LEU A 133 13.16 15.66 3.76
N ARG A 134 12.52 14.81 2.95
CA ARG A 134 13.08 13.51 2.56
C ARG A 134 14.39 13.68 1.80
N SER A 135 14.43 14.53 0.78
CA SER A 135 15.63 14.76 -0.04
C SER A 135 16.78 15.34 0.78
N ALA A 136 16.51 16.23 1.71
CA ALA A 136 17.52 16.80 2.59
C ALA A 136 18.09 15.77 3.58
N THR A 137 17.27 14.85 4.09
CA THR A 137 17.65 13.89 5.14
C THR A 137 18.14 12.56 4.57
N TYR A 138 17.49 12.06 3.50
CA TYR A 138 17.74 10.77 2.86
C TYR A 138 17.94 10.93 1.35
N PRO A 139 19.02 11.60 0.90
CA PRO A 139 19.26 11.87 -0.53
C PRO A 139 19.50 10.60 -1.36
N PHE A 140 19.71 9.45 -0.71
CA PHE A 140 19.84 8.15 -1.36
C PHE A 140 18.49 7.48 -1.68
N SER A 141 17.38 8.03 -1.19
CA SER A 141 16.04 7.47 -1.43
C SER A 141 15.73 7.43 -2.92
N LYS A 142 15.16 6.32 -3.39
CA LYS A 142 14.68 6.20 -4.78
C LYS A 142 13.52 7.14 -5.10
N LEU A 143 12.89 7.70 -4.06
CA LEU A 143 11.81 8.67 -4.17
C LEU A 143 12.31 10.12 -4.05
N GLU A 144 13.63 10.36 -4.10
CA GLU A 144 14.20 11.71 -4.04
C GLU A 144 13.55 12.64 -5.07
N GLY A 145 13.15 13.85 -4.63
CA GLY A 145 12.51 14.87 -5.48
C GLY A 145 11.11 14.52 -6.02
N LYS A 146 10.55 13.36 -5.65
CA LYS A 146 9.23 12.92 -6.15
C LYS A 146 8.14 13.12 -5.11
N ASP A 147 6.95 13.49 -5.58
CA ASP A 147 5.76 13.56 -4.73
C ASP A 147 5.15 12.16 -4.61
N VAL A 148 5.13 11.63 -3.39
CA VAL A 148 4.49 10.35 -3.08
C VAL A 148 2.98 10.48 -3.18
N ASN A 149 2.34 9.55 -3.87
CA ASN A 149 0.89 9.48 -4.03
C ASN A 149 0.29 8.16 -3.50
N THR A 150 1.13 7.19 -3.17
CA THR A 150 0.70 5.85 -2.76
C THR A 150 1.39 5.46 -1.47
N LEU A 151 0.61 5.08 -0.46
CA LEU A 151 1.08 4.72 0.88
C LEU A 151 0.74 3.27 1.20
N ILE A 152 1.76 2.46 1.49
CA ILE A 152 1.61 1.08 1.95
C ILE A 152 1.90 1.03 3.44
N PHE A 153 0.97 0.45 4.20
CA PHE A 153 1.03 0.39 5.65
C PHE A 153 1.62 -0.95 6.14
N PRO A 154 2.33 -0.95 7.30
CA PRO A 154 2.94 -2.17 7.84
C PRO A 154 1.93 -3.16 8.42
N ASN A 155 0.71 -2.72 8.70
CA ASN A 155 -0.37 -3.54 9.24
C ASN A 155 -1.73 -2.85 9.14
N LEU A 156 -2.79 -3.64 9.30
CA LEU A 156 -4.18 -3.18 9.23
C LEU A 156 -4.51 -2.08 10.24
N SER A 157 -3.99 -2.16 11.46
CA SER A 157 -4.33 -1.18 12.51
C SER A 157 -3.86 0.22 12.13
N SER A 158 -2.61 0.37 11.69
CA SER A 158 -2.06 1.66 11.26
C SER A 158 -2.79 2.21 10.03
N ALA A 159 -3.09 1.35 9.06
CA ALA A 159 -3.81 1.72 7.84
C ALA A 159 -5.24 2.19 8.13
N ASN A 160 -5.99 1.41 8.90
CA ASN A 160 -7.39 1.71 9.20
C ASN A 160 -7.54 2.99 10.04
N ILE A 161 -6.70 3.17 11.07
CA ILE A 161 -6.68 4.39 11.89
C ILE A 161 -6.38 5.61 11.02
N THR A 162 -5.32 5.54 10.20
CA THR A 162 -4.93 6.65 9.31
C THR A 162 -6.04 6.98 8.33
N TYR A 163 -6.60 5.98 7.65
CA TYR A 163 -7.70 6.17 6.71
C TYR A 163 -8.91 6.83 7.38
N LYS A 164 -9.34 6.34 8.56
CA LYS A 164 -10.47 6.91 9.31
C LYS A 164 -10.18 8.33 9.78
N THR A 165 -8.97 8.63 10.21
CA THR A 165 -8.56 9.99 10.61
C THR A 165 -8.61 10.97 9.44
N LEU A 166 -8.26 10.53 8.23
CA LEU A 166 -8.33 11.38 7.03
C LEU A 166 -9.76 11.65 6.56
N LEU A 167 -10.73 10.83 6.97
CA LEU A 167 -12.15 11.01 6.65
C LEU A 167 -12.91 11.93 7.63
N SER A 168 -12.32 12.24 8.79
CA SER A 168 -12.94 13.06 9.84
C SER A 168 -12.76 14.55 9.55
#